data_b6834e9a7e2545063bcc6c6a5a47779a
#
_entry.id   b6834e9a7e2545063bcc6c6a5a47779a
#
_cell.length_a   1.000
_cell.length_b   1.000
_cell.length_c   1.000
_cell.angle_alpha   90.00
_cell.angle_beta   90.00
_cell.angle_gamma   90.00
#
_symmetry.space_group_name_H-M   'P 1'
#
loop_
_entity.id
_entity.type
_entity.pdbx_description
1 polymer ?
#
loop_
_entity_poly.entity_id
_entity_poly.type
_entity_poly.pdbx_seq_one_letter_code
_entity_poly.pdbx_strand_id
1 'polypeptide(L)' 'MSVYKANVDLSDLFHDMSYNYQKSFLVEEFCSLPIEEQVKAVGEMLKNLNGDQTAKVIEDAFDNLHEQAQEHVINYVNE' A
#
# COMPACT_ATOMS: atom_id res chain seq x y z
N MET A 1 -30.98 -14.66 0.87
CA MET A 1 -30.57 -14.26 0.91
C MET A 1 -29.43 -13.97 1.07
N SER A 2 -28.98 -14.04 0.94
CA SER A 2 -27.87 -13.77 1.14
C SER A 2 -27.61 -12.54 1.48
N VAL A 3 -28.40 -11.88 1.43
CA VAL A 3 -28.23 -10.70 1.73
C VAL A 3 -27.59 -10.48 2.89
N TYR A 4 -27.81 -11.20 3.80
CA TYR A 4 -27.28 -10.96 4.99
C TYR A 4 -25.92 -11.04 4.96
N LYS A 5 -25.44 -11.49 3.99
CA LYS A 5 -24.14 -11.47 3.87
C LYS A 5 -23.68 -10.15 3.87
N ALA A 6 -24.41 -9.21 3.54
CA ALA A 6 -24.05 -7.87 3.56
C ALA A 6 -23.65 -7.41 4.92
N ASN A 7 -23.96 -8.17 5.89
CA ASN A 7 -23.54 -7.78 7.22
C ASN A 7 -22.11 -8.13 7.49
N VAL A 8 -21.47 -8.83 6.60
CA VAL A 8 -20.07 -9.15 6.80
C VAL A 8 -19.28 -7.98 6.31
N ASP A 9 -18.57 -7.34 7.20
CA ASP A 9 -17.75 -6.20 6.90
C ASP A 9 -16.45 -6.68 6.29
N LEU A 10 -16.08 -6.14 5.15
CA LEU A 10 -14.81 -6.48 4.51
C LEU A 10 -13.63 -6.18 5.42
N SER A 11 -13.74 -5.13 6.21
CA SER A 11 -12.72 -4.79 7.20
C SER A 11 -12.50 -5.92 8.18
N ASP A 12 -13.58 -6.51 8.66
CA ASP A 12 -13.49 -7.61 9.63
C ASP A 12 -12.85 -8.83 9.00
N LEU A 13 -13.22 -9.14 7.76
CA LEU A 13 -12.63 -10.27 7.06
C LEU A 13 -11.14 -10.03 6.85
N PHE A 14 -10.78 -8.81 6.48
CA PHE A 14 -9.39 -8.46 6.24
C PHE A 14 -8.57 -8.61 7.52
N HIS A 15 -9.11 -8.15 8.64
CA HIS A 15 -8.39 -8.23 9.92
C HIS A 15 -8.24 -9.65 10.43
N ASP A 16 -9.09 -10.57 9.98
CA ASP A 16 -8.98 -11.97 10.36
C ASP A 16 -7.90 -12.71 9.57
N MET A 17 -7.38 -12.12 8.51
CA MET A 17 -6.33 -12.76 7.73
C MET A 17 -4.97 -12.59 8.38
N SER A 18 -4.05 -13.48 8.07
CA SER A 18 -2.69 -13.32 8.54
C SER A 18 -2.08 -12.09 7.87
N TYR A 19 -1.01 -11.56 8.44
CA TYR A 19 -0.33 -10.40 7.87
C TYR A 19 0.16 -10.68 6.45
N ASN A 20 0.60 -11.90 6.18
CA ASN A 20 1.07 -12.24 4.84
C ASN A 20 -0.04 -12.15 3.81
N TYR A 21 -1.23 -12.62 4.16
CA TYR A 21 -2.38 -12.53 3.28
C TYR A 21 -2.83 -11.10 3.12
N GLN A 22 -2.83 -10.33 4.20
CA GLN A 22 -3.20 -8.92 4.14
C GLN A 22 -2.28 -8.17 3.19
N LYS A 23 -0.97 -8.40 3.29
CA LYS A 23 -0.01 -7.75 2.42
C LYS A 23 -0.21 -8.16 0.97
N SER A 24 -0.40 -9.44 0.72
CA SER A 24 -0.58 -9.93 -0.65
C SER A 24 -1.83 -9.34 -1.28
N PHE A 25 -2.91 -9.27 -0.52
CA PHE A 25 -4.15 -8.70 -0.99
C PHE A 25 -3.95 -7.22 -1.35
N LEU A 26 -3.33 -6.45 -0.46
CA LEU A 26 -3.09 -5.04 -0.71
C LEU A 26 -2.23 -4.81 -1.93
N VAL A 27 -1.17 -5.61 -2.10
CA VAL A 27 -0.28 -5.48 -3.22
C VAL A 27 -1.00 -5.79 -4.54
N GLU A 28 -1.79 -6.86 -4.56
CA GLU A 28 -2.53 -7.23 -5.74
C GLU A 28 -3.52 -6.14 -6.14
N GLU A 29 -4.29 -5.66 -5.18
CA GLU A 29 -5.29 -4.64 -5.46
C GLU A 29 -4.62 -3.33 -5.90
N PHE A 30 -3.53 -2.97 -5.26
CA PHE A 30 -2.80 -1.76 -5.61
C PHE A 30 -2.25 -1.85 -7.03
N CYS A 31 -1.65 -3.00 -7.36
CA CYS A 31 -1.03 -3.17 -8.68
C CYS A 31 -2.06 -3.21 -9.82
N SER A 32 -3.30 -3.50 -9.50
CA SER A 32 -4.36 -3.54 -10.51
C SER A 32 -4.91 -2.15 -10.82
N LEU A 33 -4.56 -1.14 -10.02
CA LEU A 33 -5.06 0.21 -10.23
C LEU A 33 -4.26 0.94 -11.32
N PRO A 34 -4.91 1.86 -12.04
CA PRO A 34 -4.16 2.75 -12.94
C PRO A 34 -3.19 3.60 -12.12
N ILE A 35 -2.14 4.08 -12.75
CA ILE A 35 -1.09 4.82 -12.05
C ILE A 35 -1.63 6.04 -11.31
N GLU A 36 -2.60 6.74 -11.86
CA GLU A 36 -3.17 7.92 -11.19
C GLU A 36 -3.85 7.53 -9.89
N GLU A 37 -4.52 6.39 -9.88
CA GLU A 37 -5.19 5.92 -8.67
C GLU A 37 -4.18 5.38 -7.67
N GLN A 38 -3.10 4.79 -8.15
CA GLN A 38 -2.02 4.34 -7.27
C GLN A 38 -1.41 5.52 -6.52
N VAL A 39 -1.19 6.63 -7.22
CA VAL A 39 -0.64 7.84 -6.59
C VAL A 39 -1.58 8.35 -5.49
N LYS A 40 -2.88 8.39 -5.78
CA LYS A 40 -3.86 8.83 -4.81
C LYS A 40 -3.92 7.91 -3.60
N ALA A 41 -3.87 6.61 -3.85
CA ALA A 41 -3.92 5.62 -2.76
C ALA A 41 -2.73 5.76 -1.82
N VAL A 42 -1.54 5.91 -2.38
CA VAL A 42 -0.34 6.10 -1.56
C VAL A 42 -0.45 7.39 -0.75
N GLY A 43 -0.91 8.46 -1.38
CA GLY A 43 -1.10 9.73 -0.69
C GLY A 43 -2.05 9.62 0.48
N GLU A 44 -3.17 8.92 0.29
CA GLU A 44 -4.15 8.73 1.36
C GLU A 44 -3.58 7.87 2.49
N MET A 45 -2.85 6.83 2.15
CA MET A 45 -2.24 5.99 3.17
C MET A 45 -1.25 6.77 4.02
N LEU A 46 -0.41 7.57 3.38
CA LEU A 46 0.59 8.35 4.10
C LEU A 46 -0.03 9.45 4.94
N LYS A 47 -1.14 10.01 4.48
CA LYS A 47 -1.84 11.05 5.26
C LYS A 47 -2.36 10.53 6.58
N ASN A 48 -2.64 9.25 6.68
CA ASN A 48 -3.17 8.66 7.91
C ASN A 48 -2.08 8.26 8.90
N LEU A 49 -0.82 8.49 8.56
CA LEU A 49 0.30 8.21 9.45
C LEU A 49 0.84 9.52 10.02
N ASN A 50 1.44 9.46 11.18
CA ASN A 50 2.11 10.65 11.71
C ASN A 50 3.44 10.84 10.97
N GLY A 51 4.12 11.95 11.20
CA GLY A 51 5.34 12.28 10.47
C GLY A 51 6.45 11.25 10.64
N ASP A 52 6.63 10.75 11.84
CA ASP A 52 7.67 9.76 12.11
C ASP A 52 7.38 8.45 11.41
N GLN A 53 6.13 8.01 11.44
CA GLN A 53 5.73 6.78 10.75
C GLN A 53 5.87 6.93 9.25
N THR A 54 5.49 8.08 8.72
CA THR A 54 5.59 8.34 7.28
C THR A 54 7.04 8.26 6.84
N ALA A 55 7.92 8.92 7.57
CA ALA A 55 9.35 8.92 7.24
C ALA A 55 9.91 7.50 7.28
N LYS A 56 9.55 6.74 8.31
CA LYS A 56 10.05 5.38 8.44
C LYS A 56 9.56 4.47 7.34
N VAL A 57 8.27 4.56 7.00
CA VAL A 57 7.70 3.73 5.94
C VAL A 57 8.38 4.02 4.62
N ILE A 58 8.56 5.30 4.30
CA ILE A 58 9.18 5.70 3.03
C ILE A 58 10.64 5.24 2.99
N GLU A 59 11.37 5.49 4.06
CA GLU A 59 12.79 5.15 4.11
C GLU A 59 13.00 3.64 4.01
N ASP A 60 12.28 2.88 4.83
CA ASP A 60 12.46 1.44 4.86
C ASP A 60 11.97 0.78 3.58
N ALA A 61 10.89 1.31 2.99
CA ALA A 61 10.40 0.79 1.71
C ALA A 61 11.43 1.03 0.61
N PHE A 62 12.06 2.22 0.61
CA PHE A 62 13.08 2.53 -0.38
C PHE A 62 14.28 1.60 -0.21
N ASP A 63 14.70 1.36 1.03
CA ASP A 63 15.84 0.48 1.30
C ASP A 63 15.60 -0.96 0.87
N ASN A 64 14.35 -1.36 0.79
CA ASN A 64 14.01 -2.71 0.35
C ASN A 64 13.95 -2.87 -1.16
N LEU A 65 14.10 -1.79 -1.91
CA LEU A 65 14.12 -1.88 -3.36
C LEU A 65 15.46 -2.42 -3.84
N HIS A 66 15.45 -3.04 -5.01
CA HIS A 66 16.68 -3.45 -5.66
C HIS A 66 17.50 -2.21 -6.00
N GLU A 67 18.80 -2.36 -6.06
CA GLU A 67 19.72 -1.27 -6.35
C GLU A 67 19.33 -0.53 -7.63
N GLN A 68 18.99 -1.27 -8.67
CA GLN A 68 18.60 -0.65 -9.93
C GLN A 68 17.34 0.19 -9.78
N ALA A 69 16.39 -0.30 -9.00
CA ALA A 69 15.14 0.43 -8.77
C ALA A 69 15.41 1.68 -7.96
N GLN A 70 16.30 1.60 -6.97
CA GLN A 70 16.69 2.77 -6.18
C GLN A 70 17.31 3.85 -7.06
N GLU A 71 18.20 3.47 -7.95
CA GLU A 71 18.84 4.40 -8.87
C GLU A 71 17.80 5.06 -9.78
N HIS A 72 16.86 4.25 -10.24
CA HIS A 72 15.82 4.75 -11.13
C HIS A 72 14.96 5.81 -10.43
N VAL A 73 14.61 5.56 -9.18
CA VAL A 73 13.82 6.50 -8.38
C VAL A 73 14.61 7.80 -8.17
N ILE A 74 15.89 7.68 -7.80
CA ILE A 74 16.74 8.84 -7.56
C ILE A 74 16.85 9.69 -8.83
N ASN A 75 17.07 9.05 -9.96
CA ASN A 75 17.22 9.77 -11.22
C ASN A 75 15.92 10.46 -11.62
N TYR A 76 14.79 9.80 -11.40
CA TYR A 76 13.49 10.37 -11.72
C TYR A 76 13.22 11.61 -10.88
N VAL A 77 13.50 11.53 -9.59
CA VAL A 77 13.25 12.65 -8.66
C VAL A 77 14.17 13.83 -8.94
N ASN A 78 15.38 13.56 -9.42
CA ASN A 78 16.35 14.61 -9.67
C ASN A 78 16.28 15.20 -11.08
N GLU A 79 15.36 14.75 -11.87
CA GLU A 79 15.19 15.27 -13.23
C GLU A 79 14.58 16.66 -13.30
#